data_31c6f2f759ef5ab0ee06620f99fd4479
#
_entry.id   31c6f2f759ef5ab0ee06620f99fd4479
#
_cell.length_a   1.000
_cell.length_b   1.000
_cell.length_c   1.000
_cell.angle_alpha   90.00
_cell.angle_beta   90.00
_cell.angle_gamma   90.00
#
_symmetry.space_group_name_H-M   'P 1'
#
loop_
_entity.id
_entity.type
_entity.pdbx_description
1 polymer ?
#
loop_
_entity_poly.entity_id
_entity_poly.type
_entity_poly.pdbx_seq_one_letter_code
_entity_poly.pdbx_strand_id
1 'polypeptide(L)'
;PKVINRGFLRTGFMATLSDHQESDIFSYERTWDDIEKMLDNAERTLNHHQYEMSMSKPKSKKWVFHARNYKALQGVCKTLRWTLGDKNIEHPLD
;
A
#
# COMPACT_ATOMS: atom_id res chain seq x y z
N PRO A 1 11.51 -4.34 -0.98
CA PRO A 1 11.48 -4.86 -1.53
C PRO A 1 11.71 -5.09 -1.97
N LYS A 2 11.51 -4.62 -1.56
CA LYS A 2 11.59 -5.07 -2.24
C LYS A 2 11.94 -5.56 -2.30
N VAL A 3 11.98 -5.60 -1.73
CA VAL A 3 12.24 -6.22 -2.09
C VAL A 3 12.51 -6.90 -2.30
N ILE A 4 12.72 -7.03 -1.96
CA ILE A 4 12.93 -7.67 -2.44
C ILE A 4 13.24 -8.26 -2.86
N ASN A 5 13.30 -8.61 -2.38
CA ASN A 5 13.59 -9.22 -3.04
C ASN A 5 13.93 -9.73 -3.41
N ARG A 6 13.97 -9.27 -3.39
CA ARG A 6 14.27 -9.56 -4.01
C ARG A 6 14.84 -9.90 -4.13
N GLY A 7 15.33 -9.98 -3.66
CA GLY A 7 15.65 -10.13 -4.08
C GLY A 7 16.27 -10.26 -3.97
N PHE A 8 16.86 -10.70 -3.67
CA PHE A 8 17.42 -10.63 -3.95
C PHE A 8 17.94 -10.70 -4.10
N LEU A 9 17.88 -10.09 -3.85
CA LEU A 9 18.28 -9.99 -4.33
C LEU A 9 18.89 -10.09 -4.58
N ARG A 10 19.45 -9.79 -4.33
CA ARG A 10 19.96 -9.77 -4.81
C ARG A 10 20.75 -9.66 -4.88
N THR A 11 21.20 -9.55 -4.45
CA THR A 11 21.85 -9.25 -4.67
C THR A 11 22.51 -8.91 -4.75
N GLY A 12 22.96 -8.75 -4.46
CA GLY A 12 23.37 -8.30 -4.58
C GLY A 12 23.59 -7.85 -4.59
N PHE A 13 23.51 -7.69 -4.04
CA PHE A 13 23.44 -7.16 -4.18
C PHE A 13 23.52 -6.60 -3.79
N MET A 14 23.64 -6.23 -3.46
CA MET A 14 23.51 -5.66 -3.20
C MET A 14 23.70 -4.94 -2.93
N ALA A 15 23.97 -4.61 -2.55
CA ALA A 15 24.18 -3.83 -2.42
C ALA A 15 23.79 -3.22 -2.36
N THR A 16 23.93 -3.09 -2.33
CA THR A 16 23.36 -2.30 -2.08
C THR A 16 22.68 -1.36 -2.71
N LEU A 17 21.95 -1.20 -2.28
CA LEU A 17 21.13 -0.21 -2.71
C LEU A 17 21.44 1.05 -2.12
N SER A 18 22.25 1.02 -1.18
CA SER A 18 22.50 2.16 -0.40
C SER A 18 22.94 3.31 -1.18
N ASP A 19 23.58 3.04 -2.17
CA ASP A 19 24.00 4.12 -2.96
C ASP A 19 23.00 4.40 -3.96
N HIS A 20 21.81 4.33 -3.53
CA HIS A 20 20.78 4.45 -4.38
C HIS A 20 20.89 5.64 -5.15
N GLN A 21 21.05 5.43 -6.35
CA GLN A 21 20.86 6.42 -7.32
C GLN A 21 19.49 6.17 -7.83
N GLU A 22 18.87 7.17 -8.34
CA GLU A 22 17.64 6.94 -9.03
C GLU A 22 17.94 6.07 -10.21
N SER A 23 17.12 5.07 -10.40
CA SER A 23 17.30 4.16 -11.50
C SER A 23 16.19 4.39 -12.50
N ASP A 24 16.19 3.62 -13.58
CA ASP A 24 15.13 3.68 -14.55
C ASP A 24 13.81 3.20 -13.96
N ILE A 25 13.86 2.52 -12.82
CA ILE A 25 12.67 1.93 -12.21
C ILE A 25 12.13 2.79 -11.08
N PHE A 26 13.01 3.37 -10.26
CA PHE A 26 12.60 4.14 -9.09
C PHE A 26 13.08 5.57 -9.21
N SER A 27 12.20 6.54 -8.98
CA SER A 27 12.58 7.93 -9.04
C SER A 27 12.93 8.52 -7.68
N TYR A 28 12.42 7.96 -6.59
CA TYR A 28 12.63 8.46 -5.22
C TYR A 28 12.22 9.92 -5.05
N GLU A 29 11.26 10.38 -5.81
CA GLU A 29 10.87 11.78 -5.77
C GLU A 29 9.51 12.03 -5.13
N ARG A 30 8.94 11.06 -4.44
CA ARG A 30 7.64 11.26 -3.81
C ARG A 30 7.76 12.23 -2.65
N THR A 31 6.87 13.20 -2.61
CA THR A 31 6.83 14.16 -1.51
C THR A 31 5.85 13.67 -0.45
N TRP A 32 5.90 14.26 0.73
CA TRP A 32 4.92 13.96 1.77
C TRP A 32 3.51 14.27 1.28
N ASP A 33 3.36 15.33 0.48
CA ASP A 33 2.08 15.70 -0.09
C ASP A 33 1.56 14.61 -1.02
N ASP A 34 2.44 14.03 -1.84
CA ASP A 34 2.06 12.92 -2.72
C ASP A 34 1.54 11.75 -1.91
N ILE A 35 2.19 11.44 -0.81
CA ILE A 35 1.81 10.32 0.05
C ILE A 35 0.48 10.59 0.73
N GLU A 36 0.29 11.82 1.21
CA GLU A 36 -0.99 12.20 1.83
C GLU A 36 -2.14 12.11 0.84
N LYS A 37 -1.92 12.55 -0.39
CA LYS A 37 -2.94 12.45 -1.42
C LYS A 37 -3.27 11.01 -1.76
N MET A 38 -2.25 10.16 -1.80
CA MET A 38 -2.47 8.75 -2.06
C MET A 38 -3.29 8.12 -0.92
N LEU A 39 -2.99 8.47 0.33
CA LEU A 39 -3.75 7.98 1.47
C LEU A 39 -5.21 8.42 1.37
N ASP A 40 -5.44 9.68 1.03
CA ASP A 40 -6.81 10.18 0.90
C ASP A 40 -7.57 9.41 -0.18
N ASN A 41 -6.93 9.19 -1.32
CA ASN A 41 -7.55 8.42 -2.40
C ASN A 41 -7.81 6.97 -1.98
N ALA A 42 -6.87 6.37 -1.26
CA ALA A 42 -7.02 4.99 -0.79
C ALA A 42 -8.18 4.87 0.19
N GLU A 43 -8.32 5.85 1.08
CA GLU A 43 -9.43 5.84 2.05
C GLU A 43 -10.78 6.02 1.37
N ARG A 44 -10.85 6.87 0.35
CA ARG A 44 -12.09 7.04 -0.39
C ARG A 44 -12.47 5.76 -1.13
N THR A 45 -11.48 5.11 -1.74
CA THR A 45 -11.72 3.87 -2.46
C THR A 45 -12.13 2.76 -1.51
N LEU A 46 -11.51 2.72 -0.33
CA LEU A 46 -11.88 1.76 0.71
C LEU A 46 -13.33 1.94 1.12
N ASN A 47 -13.73 3.19 1.34
CA ASN A 47 -15.11 3.49 1.73
C ASN A 47 -16.09 3.13 0.62
N HIS A 48 -15.70 3.32 -0.63
CA HIS A 48 -16.52 2.93 -1.77
C HIS A 48 -16.77 1.41 -1.76
N HIS A 49 -15.73 0.62 -1.56
CA HIS A 49 -15.90 -0.84 -1.53
C HIS A 49 -16.73 -1.26 -0.32
N GLN A 50 -16.56 -0.60 0.83
CA GLN A 50 -17.35 -0.89 2.00
C GLN A 50 -18.83 -0.63 1.72
N TYR A 51 -19.13 0.49 1.07
CA TYR A 51 -20.50 0.84 0.70
C TYR A 51 -21.08 -0.21 -0.25
N GLU A 52 -20.32 -0.58 -1.28
CA GLU A 52 -20.79 -1.58 -2.26
C GLU A 52 -21.04 -2.93 -1.61
N MET A 53 -20.21 -3.30 -0.62
CA MET A 53 -20.46 -4.53 0.13
C MET A 53 -21.79 -4.46 0.86
N SER A 54 -22.08 -3.32 1.48
CA SER A 54 -23.33 -3.17 2.24
C SER A 54 -24.55 -3.24 1.36
N MET A 55 -24.38 -2.93 0.07
CA MET A 55 -25.48 -2.94 -0.89
C MET A 55 -25.55 -4.24 -1.69
N SER A 56 -24.66 -5.18 -1.42
CA SER A 56 -24.60 -6.43 -2.16
C SER A 56 -25.11 -7.57 -1.31
N LYS A 57 -25.63 -8.61 -1.96
CA LYS A 57 -26.06 -9.80 -1.25
C LYS A 57 -24.83 -10.46 -0.62
N PRO A 58 -24.86 -10.76 0.69
CA PRO A 58 -23.71 -11.37 1.37
C PRO A 58 -23.23 -12.62 0.65
N LYS A 59 -21.92 -12.70 0.48
CA LYS A 59 -21.24 -13.83 -0.14
C LYS A 59 -21.54 -14.02 -1.63
N SER A 60 -22.21 -13.04 -2.26
CA SER A 60 -22.36 -13.07 -3.72
C SER A 60 -21.00 -12.77 -4.36
N LYS A 61 -20.90 -13.01 -5.67
CA LYS A 61 -19.65 -12.71 -6.39
C LYS A 61 -19.30 -11.23 -6.28
N LYS A 62 -20.29 -10.35 -6.36
CA LYS A 62 -20.07 -8.92 -6.25
C LYS A 62 -19.58 -8.57 -4.84
N TRP A 63 -20.20 -9.15 -3.83
CA TRP A 63 -19.79 -8.92 -2.45
C TRP A 63 -18.33 -9.36 -2.25
N VAL A 64 -17.97 -10.55 -2.73
CA VAL A 64 -16.62 -11.08 -2.58
C VAL A 64 -15.60 -10.18 -3.28
N PHE A 65 -15.94 -9.68 -4.48
CA PHE A 65 -15.07 -8.77 -5.20
C PHE A 65 -14.76 -7.53 -4.36
N HIS A 66 -15.81 -6.90 -3.82
CA HIS A 66 -15.60 -5.70 -3.01
C HIS A 66 -14.92 -5.99 -1.68
N ALA A 67 -15.22 -7.16 -1.08
CA ALA A 67 -14.58 -7.55 0.17
C ALA A 67 -13.08 -7.73 0.01
N ARG A 68 -12.65 -8.33 -1.10
CA ARG A 68 -11.22 -8.51 -1.37
C ARG A 68 -10.52 -7.17 -1.56
N ASN A 69 -11.16 -6.27 -2.30
CA ASN A 69 -10.59 -4.94 -2.51
C ASN A 69 -10.55 -4.14 -1.21
N TYR A 70 -11.58 -4.27 -0.40
CA TYR A 70 -11.63 -3.62 0.90
C TYR A 70 -10.46 -4.07 1.77
N LYS A 71 -10.21 -5.38 1.84
CA LYS A 71 -9.10 -5.91 2.65
C LYS A 71 -7.75 -5.44 2.13
N ALA A 72 -7.58 -5.44 0.82
CA ALA A 72 -6.32 -4.98 0.22
C ALA A 72 -6.08 -3.51 0.56
N LEU A 73 -7.12 -2.69 0.49
CA LEU A 73 -7.00 -1.26 0.78
C LEU A 73 -6.77 -0.97 2.25
N GLN A 74 -7.24 -1.84 3.15
CA GLN A 74 -6.92 -1.69 4.57
C GLN A 74 -5.40 -1.75 4.77
N GLY A 75 -4.73 -2.67 4.08
CA GLY A 75 -3.28 -2.76 4.15
C GLY A 75 -2.58 -1.56 3.53
N VAL A 76 -3.11 -1.07 2.41
CA VAL A 76 -2.55 0.11 1.74
C VAL A 76 -2.66 1.32 2.66
N CYS A 77 -3.82 1.56 3.24
CA CYS A 77 -4.03 2.70 4.13
C CYS A 77 -3.14 2.61 5.35
N LYS A 78 -3.03 1.42 5.92
CA LYS A 78 -2.18 1.20 7.09
C LYS A 78 -0.72 1.54 6.80
N THR A 79 -0.23 1.07 5.66
CA THR A 79 1.15 1.32 5.27
C THR A 79 1.41 2.80 5.00
N LEU A 80 0.47 3.47 4.33
CA LEU A 80 0.62 4.89 4.04
C LEU A 80 0.60 5.72 5.34
N ARG A 81 -0.26 5.36 6.29
CA ARG A 81 -0.30 6.04 7.57
C ARG A 81 1.01 5.84 8.33
N TRP A 82 1.53 4.60 8.32
CA TRP A 82 2.81 4.32 8.95
C TRP A 82 3.92 5.17 8.32
N THR A 83 3.91 5.26 6.99
CA THR A 83 4.90 6.04 6.25
C THR A 83 4.86 7.51 6.65
N LEU A 84 3.65 8.03 6.91
CA LEU A 84 3.46 9.42 7.30
C LEU A 84 3.74 9.67 8.78
N GLY A 85 4.04 8.61 9.54
CA GLY A 85 4.40 8.76 10.93
C GLY A 85 3.24 8.65 11.91
N ASP A 86 2.14 8.00 11.52
CA ASP A 86 1.00 7.81 12.40
C ASP A 86 1.43 6.92 13.56
N LYS A 87 1.42 7.49 14.76
CA LYS A 87 1.91 6.78 15.95
C LYS A 87 1.01 5.65 16.40
N ASN A 88 -0.20 5.56 15.89
CA ASN A 88 -1.10 4.46 16.23
C ASN A 88 -0.75 3.19 15.46
N ILE A 89 0.12 3.29 14.47
CA ILE A 89 0.53 2.14 13.68
C ILE A 89 1.99 1.87 13.98
N GLU A 90 2.24 0.86 14.80
CA GLU A 90 3.61 0.52 15.17
C GLU A 90 4.31 -0.24 14.05
N HIS A 91 3.60 -1.15 13.42
CA HIS A 91 4.19 -1.97 12.38
C HIS A 91 3.14 -2.25 11.31
N PRO A 92 3.38 -1.86 10.06
CA PRO A 92 2.35 -1.96 9.02
C PRO A 92 2.04 -3.41 8.61
N LEU A 93 2.91 -4.35 8.95
CA LEU A 93 2.68 -5.75 8.58
C LEU A 93 1.91 -6.52 9.66
N ASP A 94 1.71 -5.89 10.79
CA ASP A 94 0.89 -6.49 11.84
C ASP A 94 -0.59 -6.14 11.59
#